data_cfa6502acf8bbd1f3cd3693d87bf4886
#
_entry.id   cfa6502acf8bbd1f3cd3693d87bf4886
#
_cell.length_a   1.000
_cell.length_b   1.000
_cell.length_c   1.000
_cell.angle_alpha   90.00
_cell.angle_beta   90.00
_cell.angle_gamma   90.00
#
_symmetry.space_group_name_H-M   'P 1'
#
loop_
_entity.id
_entity.type
_entity.pdbx_description
1 polymer ?
#
loop_
_entity_poly.entity_id
_entity_poly.type
_entity_poly.pdbx_seq_one_letter_code
_entity_poly.pdbx_strand_id
1 'polypeptide(L)'
;MIKRIYSLRHEFGKFFSVGAIAYVVGVGGFNALVHIENAPLANKPLTASIISGVVSILVAYAGNRNWTWRDRQRTGAKREVTLFFVINGIALIFNVLCLAISRYVLGFDSALADNIAANIIGVGLGTLFRFWSYRTIVFKRH
;
A
#
# COMPACT_ATOMS: atom_id res chain seq x y z
N MET A 1 17.85 0.50 -23.59
CA MET A 1 17.96 -0.22 -22.30
C MET A 1 18.28 0.70 -21.13
N ILE A 2 19.30 1.54 -21.25
CA ILE A 2 19.68 2.49 -20.18
C ILE A 2 18.55 3.47 -19.84
N LYS A 3 17.86 4.04 -20.85
CA LYS A 3 16.71 4.92 -20.64
C LYS A 3 15.56 4.23 -19.89
N ARG A 4 15.35 2.93 -20.15
CA ARG A 4 14.31 2.15 -19.48
C ARG A 4 14.64 1.91 -18.00
N ILE A 5 15.90 1.62 -17.70
CA ILE A 5 16.37 1.43 -16.32
C ILE A 5 16.27 2.75 -15.55
N TYR A 6 16.68 3.86 -16.16
CA TYR A 6 16.58 5.19 -15.56
C TYR A 6 15.13 5.56 -15.27
N SER A 7 14.21 5.31 -16.22
CA SER A 7 12.78 5.53 -16.05
C SER A 7 12.20 4.71 -14.91
N LEU A 8 12.59 3.43 -14.81
CA LEU A 8 12.13 2.54 -13.72
C LEU A 8 12.58 3.03 -12.35
N ARG A 9 13.84 3.45 -12.24
CA ARG A 9 14.37 3.98 -10.96
C ARG A 9 13.63 5.24 -10.55
N HIS A 10 13.35 6.11 -11.50
CA HIS A 10 12.64 7.37 -11.26
C HIS A 10 11.20 7.11 -10.82
N GLU A 11 10.49 6.25 -11.53
CA GLU A 11 9.13 5.83 -11.16
C GLU A 11 9.10 5.17 -9.79
N PHE A 12 10.04 4.28 -9.50
CA PHE A 12 10.12 3.59 -8.21
C PHE A 12 10.37 4.58 -7.06
N GLY A 13 11.26 5.56 -7.26
CA GLY A 13 11.52 6.60 -6.26
C GLY A 13 10.28 7.43 -5.94
N LYS A 14 9.55 7.85 -6.97
CA LYS A 14 8.29 8.58 -6.80
C LYS A 14 7.22 7.71 -6.12
N PHE A 15 7.08 6.47 -6.57
CA PHE A 15 6.15 5.50 -5.98
C PHE A 15 6.43 5.30 -4.49
N PHE A 16 7.70 5.14 -4.13
CA PHE A 16 8.11 4.97 -2.74
C PHE A 16 7.80 6.20 -1.90
N SER A 17 8.03 7.40 -2.46
CA SER A 17 7.72 8.66 -1.77
C SER A 17 6.22 8.81 -1.53
N VAL A 18 5.40 8.51 -2.52
CA VAL A 18 3.93 8.52 -2.39
C VAL A 18 3.48 7.50 -1.34
N GLY A 19 4.06 6.31 -1.36
CA GLY A 19 3.76 5.26 -0.37
C GLY A 19 4.10 5.70 1.05
N ALA A 20 5.23 6.38 1.23
CA ALA A 20 5.62 6.92 2.55
C ALA A 20 4.62 7.97 3.04
N ILE A 21 4.19 8.88 2.17
CA ILE A 21 3.18 9.90 2.50
C ILE A 21 1.85 9.22 2.86
N ALA A 22 1.40 8.26 2.06
CA ALA A 22 0.17 7.51 2.33
C ALA A 22 0.24 6.77 3.66
N TYR A 23 1.40 6.18 3.98
CA TYR A 23 1.64 5.50 5.25
C TYR A 23 1.51 6.47 6.43
N VAL A 24 2.13 7.64 6.35
CA VAL A 24 2.03 8.68 7.38
C VAL A 24 0.58 9.12 7.56
N VAL A 25 -0.15 9.33 6.47
CA VAL A 25 -1.58 9.69 6.51
C VAL A 25 -2.39 8.58 7.18
N GLY A 26 -2.13 7.32 6.84
CA GLY A 26 -2.83 6.18 7.42
C GLY A 26 -2.58 6.05 8.92
N VAL A 27 -1.32 6.07 9.34
CA VAL A 27 -0.94 5.96 10.77
C VAL A 27 -1.42 7.18 11.54
N GLY A 28 -1.16 8.38 11.01
CA GLY A 28 -1.59 9.64 11.64
C GLY A 28 -3.11 9.71 11.74
N GLY A 29 -3.82 9.33 10.69
CA GLY A 29 -5.29 9.29 10.69
C GLY A 29 -5.85 8.33 11.72
N PHE A 30 -5.29 7.12 11.79
CA PHE A 30 -5.70 6.14 12.80
C PHE A 30 -5.49 6.67 14.21
N ASN A 31 -4.32 7.21 14.50
CA ASN A 31 -4.01 7.75 15.83
C ASN A 31 -4.90 8.95 16.18
N ALA A 32 -5.18 9.82 15.19
CA ALA A 32 -6.08 10.95 15.40
C ALA A 32 -7.52 10.51 15.70
N LEU A 33 -7.96 9.39 15.12
CA LEU A 33 -9.31 8.87 15.35
C LEU A 33 -9.45 8.09 16.66
N VAL A 34 -8.37 7.56 17.22
CA VAL A 34 -8.42 6.62 18.35
C VAL A 34 -7.71 7.16 19.59
N HIS A 35 -6.54 7.80 19.44
CA HIS A 35 -5.63 8.05 20.57
C HIS A 35 -5.48 9.50 20.99
N ILE A 36 -6.00 10.47 20.24
CA ILE A 36 -5.95 11.86 20.68
C ILE A 36 -7.06 12.15 21.70
N GLU A 37 -6.91 13.24 22.44
CA GLU A 37 -7.93 13.68 23.41
C GLU A 37 -9.26 13.94 22.69
N ASN A 38 -10.35 13.41 23.26
CA ASN A 38 -11.69 13.48 22.67
C ASN A 38 -11.79 12.84 21.28
N ALA A 39 -11.00 11.78 21.03
CA ALA A 39 -11.00 11.10 19.74
C ALA A 39 -12.40 10.55 19.41
N PRO A 40 -12.91 10.77 18.17
CA PRO A 40 -14.28 10.38 17.80
C PRO A 40 -14.49 8.85 17.76
N LEU A 41 -13.45 8.09 17.52
CA LEU A 41 -13.53 6.62 17.37
C LEU A 41 -12.67 5.89 18.40
N ALA A 42 -12.44 6.49 19.57
CA ALA A 42 -11.62 5.89 20.63
C ALA A 42 -12.11 4.49 21.03
N ASN A 43 -13.40 4.25 20.98
CA ASN A 43 -14.02 2.96 21.31
C ASN A 43 -14.23 2.03 20.09
N LYS A 44 -13.80 2.46 18.90
CA LYS A 44 -14.02 1.72 17.65
C LYS A 44 -12.74 1.66 16.82
N PRO A 45 -11.69 0.98 17.32
CA PRO A 45 -10.41 0.94 16.60
C PRO A 45 -10.48 0.25 15.24
N LEU A 46 -11.35 -0.74 15.06
CA LEU A 46 -11.51 -1.41 13.76
C LEU A 46 -12.12 -0.46 12.74
N THR A 47 -13.13 0.32 13.11
CA THR A 47 -13.73 1.34 12.24
C THR A 47 -12.70 2.40 11.87
N ALA A 48 -11.91 2.87 12.84
CA ALA A 48 -10.85 3.85 12.61
C ALA A 48 -9.79 3.29 11.65
N SER A 49 -9.42 2.03 11.79
CA SER A 49 -8.45 1.36 10.91
C SER A 49 -8.96 1.29 9.47
N ILE A 50 -10.23 0.96 9.29
CA ILE A 50 -10.84 0.89 7.96
C ILE A 50 -10.87 2.29 7.31
N ILE A 51 -11.32 3.31 8.05
CA ILE A 51 -11.40 4.68 7.54
C ILE A 51 -10.02 5.20 7.16
N SER A 52 -9.05 5.08 8.07
CA SER A 52 -7.68 5.55 7.79
C SER A 52 -7.03 4.78 6.66
N GLY A 53 -7.29 3.49 6.56
CA GLY A 53 -6.80 2.64 5.46
C GLY A 53 -7.38 3.07 4.10
N VAL A 54 -8.68 3.33 4.04
CA VAL A 54 -9.32 3.83 2.81
C VAL A 54 -8.75 5.19 2.41
N VAL A 55 -8.61 6.11 3.36
CA VAL A 55 -8.02 7.43 3.10
C VAL A 55 -6.59 7.29 2.61
N SER A 56 -5.80 6.44 3.23
CA SER A 56 -4.41 6.15 2.83
C SER A 56 -4.33 5.64 1.39
N ILE A 57 -5.21 4.71 1.02
CA ILE A 57 -5.25 4.16 -0.35
C ILE A 57 -5.64 5.25 -1.36
N LEU A 58 -6.59 6.11 -1.02
CA LEU A 58 -6.99 7.20 -1.90
C LEU A 58 -5.87 8.23 -2.07
N VAL A 59 -5.12 8.53 -1.00
CA VAL A 59 -3.93 9.40 -1.06
C VAL A 59 -2.87 8.77 -1.97
N ALA A 60 -2.63 7.47 -1.82
CA ALA A 60 -1.68 6.74 -2.67
C ALA A 60 -2.12 6.76 -4.14
N TYR A 61 -3.41 6.57 -4.41
CA TYR A 61 -3.95 6.64 -5.76
C TYR A 61 -3.73 8.04 -6.35
N ALA A 62 -4.14 9.08 -5.64
CA ALA A 62 -4.02 10.45 -6.12
C ALA A 62 -2.56 10.85 -6.38
N GLY A 63 -1.65 10.47 -5.47
CA GLY A 63 -0.22 10.74 -5.64
C GLY A 63 0.38 10.01 -6.83
N ASN A 64 0.05 8.74 -6.99
CA ASN A 64 0.56 7.96 -8.12
C ASN A 64 -0.05 8.42 -9.45
N ARG A 65 -1.33 8.74 -9.48
CA ARG A 65 -2.00 9.24 -10.70
C ARG A 65 -1.44 10.59 -11.13
N ASN A 66 -1.25 11.50 -10.19
CA ASN A 66 -0.91 12.89 -10.49
C ASN A 66 0.60 13.17 -10.52
N TRP A 67 1.42 12.27 -10.00
CA TRP A 67 2.87 12.46 -9.94
C TRP A 67 3.64 11.29 -10.54
N THR A 68 3.56 10.09 -9.95
CA THR A 68 4.38 8.95 -10.36
C THR A 68 4.14 8.56 -11.82
N TRP A 69 2.88 8.44 -12.19
CA TRP A 69 2.47 8.02 -13.53
C TRP A 69 1.51 9.02 -14.19
N ARG A 70 1.76 10.30 -14.02
CA ARG A 70 0.91 11.36 -14.57
C ARG A 70 0.82 11.34 -16.10
N ASP A 71 1.87 10.86 -16.76
CA ASP A 71 1.97 10.82 -18.23
C ASP A 71 1.36 9.55 -18.84
N ARG A 72 0.79 8.68 -17.99
CA ARG A 72 0.16 7.45 -18.44
C ARG A 72 -1.25 7.68 -18.94
N GLN A 73 -1.70 6.76 -19.81
CA GLN A 73 -3.06 6.80 -20.37
C GLN A 73 -4.11 6.79 -19.24
N ARG A 74 -5.07 7.69 -19.33
CA ARG A 74 -6.21 7.71 -18.40
C ARG A 74 -7.29 6.76 -18.89
N THR A 75 -7.57 5.72 -18.13
CA THR A 75 -8.55 4.69 -18.48
C THR A 75 -9.88 4.87 -17.75
N GLY A 76 -10.02 5.94 -16.97
CA GLY A 76 -11.21 6.24 -16.19
C GLY A 76 -10.97 6.12 -14.70
N ALA A 77 -11.44 7.12 -13.94
CA ALA A 77 -11.22 7.17 -12.48
C ALA A 77 -11.83 5.95 -11.77
N LYS A 78 -13.04 5.56 -12.17
CA LYS A 78 -13.74 4.41 -11.57
C LYS A 78 -12.93 3.12 -11.73
N ARG A 79 -12.42 2.87 -12.94
CA ARG A 79 -11.60 1.69 -13.22
C ARG A 79 -10.30 1.71 -12.42
N GLU A 80 -9.60 2.85 -12.44
CA GLU A 80 -8.31 3.00 -11.76
C GLU A 80 -8.44 2.83 -10.24
N VAL A 81 -9.43 3.47 -9.62
CA VAL A 81 -9.67 3.36 -8.18
C VAL A 81 -10.07 1.94 -7.80
N THR A 82 -10.96 1.31 -8.58
CA THR A 82 -11.38 -0.08 -8.34
C THR A 82 -10.18 -1.02 -8.39
N LEU A 83 -9.34 -0.92 -9.43
CA LEU A 83 -8.13 -1.74 -9.55
C LEU A 83 -7.15 -1.46 -8.42
N PHE A 84 -7.04 -0.20 -8.00
CA PHE A 84 -6.16 0.17 -6.89
C PHE A 84 -6.56 -0.54 -5.60
N PHE A 85 -7.86 -0.56 -5.26
CA PHE A 85 -8.37 -1.29 -4.09
C PHE A 85 -8.17 -2.81 -4.23
N VAL A 86 -8.44 -3.37 -5.40
CA VAL A 86 -8.26 -4.81 -5.64
C VAL A 86 -6.78 -5.21 -5.46
N ILE A 87 -5.88 -4.44 -6.05
CA ILE A 87 -4.44 -4.71 -5.97
C ILE A 87 -3.95 -4.60 -4.52
N ASN A 88 -4.43 -3.60 -3.77
CA ASN A 88 -4.07 -3.46 -2.36
C ASN A 88 -4.64 -4.62 -1.52
N GLY A 89 -5.83 -5.11 -1.84
CA GLY A 89 -6.39 -6.30 -1.21
C GLY A 89 -5.54 -7.54 -1.45
N ILE A 90 -5.10 -7.75 -2.69
CA ILE A 90 -4.21 -8.87 -3.05
C ILE A 90 -2.85 -8.73 -2.32
N ALA A 91 -2.31 -7.52 -2.26
CA ALA A 91 -1.05 -7.27 -1.54
C ALA A 91 -1.18 -7.58 -0.04
N LEU A 92 -2.34 -7.28 0.55
CA LEU A 92 -2.63 -7.64 1.94
C LEU A 92 -2.63 -9.16 2.13
N ILE A 93 -3.11 -9.92 1.15
CA ILE A 93 -3.07 -11.38 1.18
C ILE A 93 -1.63 -11.87 1.27
N PHE A 94 -0.67 -11.24 0.57
CA PHE A 94 0.75 -11.60 0.70
C PHE A 94 1.24 -11.45 2.15
N ASN A 95 0.85 -10.37 2.85
CA ASN A 95 1.21 -10.18 4.25
C ASN A 95 0.67 -11.30 5.12
N VAL A 96 -0.61 -11.62 4.96
CA VAL A 96 -1.28 -12.66 5.75
C VAL A 96 -0.68 -14.03 5.46
N LEU A 97 -0.39 -14.34 4.19
CA LEU A 97 0.22 -15.61 3.81
C LEU A 97 1.64 -15.76 4.38
N CYS A 98 2.44 -14.70 4.31
CA CYS A 98 3.80 -14.74 4.89
C CYS A 98 3.74 -14.98 6.40
N LEU A 99 2.84 -14.31 7.10
CA LEU A 99 2.64 -14.51 8.54
C LEU A 99 2.17 -15.93 8.85
N ALA A 100 1.19 -16.42 8.10
CA ALA A 100 0.64 -17.76 8.29
C ALA A 100 1.70 -18.84 8.02
N ILE A 101 2.49 -18.70 6.96
CA ILE A 101 3.57 -19.65 6.65
C ILE A 101 4.62 -19.65 7.78
N SER A 102 5.04 -18.48 8.22
CA SER A 102 6.01 -18.36 9.31
C SER A 102 5.51 -19.01 10.60
N ARG A 103 4.28 -18.72 10.97
CA ARG A 103 3.72 -19.15 12.26
C ARG A 103 3.26 -20.61 12.26
N TYR A 104 2.51 -21.03 11.25
CA TYR A 104 1.84 -22.32 11.22
C TYR A 104 2.59 -23.41 10.47
N VAL A 105 3.36 -23.07 9.44
CA VAL A 105 4.12 -24.04 8.64
C VAL A 105 5.53 -24.21 9.19
N LEU A 106 6.22 -23.08 9.48
CA LEU A 106 7.61 -23.11 9.96
C LEU A 106 7.72 -23.15 11.49
N GLY A 107 6.60 -22.93 12.19
CA GLY A 107 6.56 -23.01 13.63
C GLY A 107 7.20 -21.86 14.39
N PHE A 108 7.44 -20.72 13.73
CA PHE A 108 7.98 -19.52 14.37
C PHE A 108 6.86 -18.75 15.06
N ASP A 109 6.82 -18.74 16.37
CA ASP A 109 5.75 -18.11 17.15
C ASP A 109 6.20 -16.86 17.91
N SER A 110 7.43 -16.39 17.70
CA SER A 110 7.91 -15.18 18.36
C SER A 110 7.39 -13.90 17.70
N ALA A 111 7.31 -12.82 18.48
CA ALA A 111 6.94 -11.50 17.94
C ALA A 111 7.92 -11.04 16.85
N LEU A 112 9.20 -11.33 17.01
CA LEU A 112 10.23 -11.00 16.00
C LEU A 112 9.96 -11.73 14.68
N ALA A 113 9.68 -13.03 14.72
CA ALA A 113 9.39 -13.82 13.53
C ALA A 113 8.12 -13.32 12.82
N ASP A 114 7.06 -13.02 13.57
CA ASP A 114 5.81 -12.48 13.03
C ASP A 114 6.05 -11.14 12.33
N ASN A 115 6.83 -10.24 12.93
CA ASN A 115 7.15 -8.95 12.34
C ASN A 115 8.02 -9.07 11.10
N ILE A 116 9.01 -9.97 11.09
CA ILE A 116 9.84 -10.21 9.89
C ILE A 116 8.97 -10.75 8.76
N ALA A 117 8.14 -11.75 9.03
CA ALA A 117 7.30 -12.37 8.01
C ALA A 117 6.28 -11.38 7.43
N ALA A 118 5.55 -10.68 8.28
CA ALA A 118 4.48 -9.78 7.82
C ALA A 118 5.02 -8.44 7.34
N ASN A 119 5.88 -7.79 8.11
CA ASN A 119 6.26 -6.39 7.87
C ASN A 119 7.51 -6.20 7.02
N ILE A 120 8.33 -7.22 6.86
CA ILE A 120 9.52 -7.15 5.99
C ILE A 120 9.26 -7.94 4.71
N ILE A 121 9.04 -9.26 4.82
CA ILE A 121 8.86 -10.11 3.63
C ILE A 121 7.52 -9.82 2.96
N GLY A 122 6.43 -9.83 3.72
CA GLY A 122 5.09 -9.60 3.18
C GLY A 122 4.93 -8.21 2.56
N VAL A 123 5.38 -7.18 3.26
CA VAL A 123 5.33 -5.79 2.74
C VAL A 123 6.25 -5.65 1.54
N GLY A 124 7.45 -6.25 1.57
CA GLY A 124 8.37 -6.22 0.42
C GLY A 124 7.76 -6.84 -0.82
N LEU A 125 7.20 -8.04 -0.71
CA LEU A 125 6.52 -8.72 -1.83
C LEU A 125 5.31 -7.93 -2.29
N GLY A 126 4.50 -7.43 -1.36
CA GLY A 126 3.33 -6.61 -1.66
C GLY A 126 3.71 -5.32 -2.37
N THR A 127 4.79 -4.67 -1.96
CA THR A 127 5.29 -3.43 -2.58
C THR A 127 5.75 -3.67 -4.02
N LEU A 128 6.49 -4.73 -4.27
CA LEU A 128 6.91 -5.10 -5.63
C LEU A 128 5.70 -5.43 -6.51
N PHE A 129 4.75 -6.16 -5.97
CA PHE A 129 3.51 -6.50 -6.68
C PHE A 129 2.70 -5.23 -7.00
N ARG A 130 2.54 -4.32 -6.05
CA ARG A 130 1.84 -3.04 -6.27
C ARG A 130 2.53 -2.21 -7.34
N PHE A 131 3.84 -2.06 -7.26
CA PHE A 131 4.60 -1.28 -8.24
C PHE A 131 4.40 -1.83 -9.65
N TRP A 132 4.59 -3.13 -9.83
CA TRP A 132 4.40 -3.78 -11.13
C TRP A 132 2.96 -3.64 -11.63
N SER A 133 1.98 -3.89 -10.76
CA SER A 133 0.55 -3.84 -11.11
C SER A 133 0.10 -2.42 -11.45
N TYR A 134 0.52 -1.44 -10.67
CA TYR A 134 0.18 -0.04 -10.96
C TYR A 134 0.78 0.40 -12.29
N ARG A 135 2.02 0.03 -12.54
CA ARG A 135 2.73 0.42 -13.75
C ARG A 135 2.16 -0.23 -15.01
N THR A 136 1.71 -1.46 -14.93
CA THR A 136 1.31 -2.24 -16.11
C THR A 136 -0.20 -2.35 -16.28
N ILE A 137 -0.98 -2.34 -15.20
CA ILE A 137 -2.42 -2.57 -15.24
C ILE A 137 -3.21 -1.28 -14.98
N VAL A 138 -2.93 -0.57 -13.91
CA VAL A 138 -3.70 0.61 -13.50
C VAL A 138 -3.35 1.81 -14.37
N PHE A 139 -2.07 2.14 -14.45
CA PHE A 139 -1.54 3.30 -15.17
C PHE A 139 -0.81 2.82 -16.43
N LYS A 140 -1.58 2.43 -17.43
CA LYS A 140 -1.05 1.86 -18.67
C LYS A 140 -0.29 2.90 -19.50
N ARG A 141 0.71 2.42 -20.25
CA ARG A 141 1.36 3.22 -21.30
C ARG A 141 0.39 3.43 -22.46
N HIS A 142 0.59 4.58 -23.12
CA HIS A 142 -0.12 4.89 -24.37
C HIS A 142 0.20 3.90 -25.48
#